data_99b342b715c846b1f7dc36f22f508761
#
_entry.id   99b342b715c846b1f7dc36f22f508761
#
_cell.length_a   1.000
_cell.length_b   1.000
_cell.length_c   1.000
_cell.angle_alpha   90.00
_cell.angle_beta   90.00
_cell.angle_gamma   90.00
#
_symmetry.space_group_name_H-M   'P 1'
#
loop_
_entity.id
_entity.type
_entity.pdbx_description
1 polymer ?
#
loop_
_entity_poly.entity_id
_entity_poly.type
_entity_poly.pdbx_seq_one_letter_code
_entity_poly.pdbx_strand_id
1 'polypeptide(L)'
;MPFSLTASDLVSIVDDDPFVRAAAGSFVRSLGGEAREFASGPAFLASDVVSRTGCLICDLQMPEMDGLEVLARMEARGLRIPTVLVTAFVSVRTTERARASTALCLLEKPIDAHELEGWLARALGYG
;
A
#
# COMPACT_ATOMS: atom_id res chain seq x y z
N MET A 1 13.75 15.50 14.77
CA MET A 1 13.36 14.15 15.25
C MET A 1 13.21 13.24 14.07
N PRO A 2 13.81 12.07 14.09
CA PRO A 2 13.52 11.09 13.05
C PRO A 2 12.06 10.66 13.17
N PHE A 3 11.44 10.47 12.03
CA PHE A 3 10.07 9.96 11.96
C PHE A 3 10.04 8.50 12.40
N SER A 4 9.05 8.12 13.19
CA SER A 4 8.85 6.74 13.56
C SER A 4 7.37 6.41 13.69
N LEU A 5 7.05 5.17 13.37
CA LEU A 5 5.74 4.57 13.60
C LEU A 5 5.71 3.89 14.96
N THR A 6 4.55 3.43 15.37
CA THR A 6 4.38 2.64 16.58
C THR A 6 3.93 1.23 16.21
N ALA A 7 4.00 0.31 17.16
CA ALA A 7 3.59 -1.07 16.95
C ALA A 7 2.09 -1.21 16.63
N SER A 8 1.28 -0.18 16.90
CA SER A 8 -0.14 -0.19 16.56
C SER A 8 -0.41 0.31 15.13
N ASP A 9 0.62 0.84 14.46
CA ASP A 9 0.49 1.25 13.05
C ASP A 9 0.68 0.03 12.16
N LEU A 10 -0.41 -0.45 11.59
CA LEU A 10 -0.38 -1.60 10.70
C LEU A 10 -0.38 -1.15 9.25
N VAL A 11 0.64 -1.55 8.52
CA VAL A 11 0.74 -1.34 7.07
C VAL A 11 0.65 -2.71 6.40
N SER A 12 -0.33 -2.88 5.53
CA SER A 12 -0.46 -4.08 4.71
C SER A 12 0.17 -3.83 3.36
N ILE A 13 0.87 -4.83 2.84
CA ILE A 13 1.61 -4.74 1.58
C ILE A 13 1.12 -5.84 0.67
N VAL A 14 0.64 -5.47 -0.51
CA VAL A 14 0.15 -6.41 -1.51
C VAL A 14 0.98 -6.25 -2.77
N ASP A 15 1.78 -7.25 -3.09
CA ASP A 15 2.62 -7.27 -4.27
C ASP A 15 2.93 -8.71 -4.62
N ASP A 16 2.82 -9.07 -5.90
CA ASP A 16 3.12 -10.43 -6.34
C ASP A 16 4.63 -10.70 -6.45
N ASP A 17 5.46 -9.65 -6.42
CA ASP A 17 6.92 -9.78 -6.40
C ASP A 17 7.40 -9.92 -4.95
N PRO A 18 7.93 -11.10 -4.55
CA PRO A 18 8.35 -11.32 -3.17
C PRO A 18 9.49 -10.42 -2.71
N PHE A 19 10.35 -9.98 -3.62
CA PHE A 19 11.46 -9.10 -3.26
C PHE A 19 10.98 -7.68 -2.95
N VAL A 20 10.08 -7.16 -3.77
CA VAL A 20 9.47 -5.84 -3.54
C VAL A 20 8.66 -5.87 -2.25
N ARG A 21 7.87 -6.92 -2.06
CA ARG A 21 7.04 -7.10 -0.87
C ARG A 21 7.89 -7.13 0.41
N ALA A 22 8.96 -7.92 0.41
CA ALA A 22 9.85 -8.04 1.55
C ALA A 22 10.58 -6.72 1.86
N ALA A 23 11.02 -6.01 0.83
CA ALA A 23 11.71 -4.73 1.00
C ALA A 23 10.78 -3.69 1.63
N ALA A 24 9.54 -3.61 1.16
CA ALA A 24 8.55 -2.68 1.74
C ALA A 24 8.24 -3.05 3.19
N GLY A 25 8.07 -4.34 3.48
CA GLY A 25 7.83 -4.81 4.85
C GLY A 25 8.96 -4.48 5.79
N SER A 26 10.20 -4.72 5.36
CA SER A 26 11.40 -4.39 6.16
C SER A 26 11.47 -2.89 6.44
N PHE A 27 11.14 -2.07 5.45
CA PHE A 27 11.16 -0.62 5.62
C PHE A 27 10.14 -0.17 6.67
N VAL A 28 8.91 -0.68 6.60
CA VAL A 28 7.87 -0.36 7.60
C VAL A 28 8.31 -0.77 8.99
N ARG A 29 8.89 -1.97 9.15
CA ARG A 29 9.37 -2.44 10.45
C ARG A 29 10.52 -1.60 10.97
N SER A 30 11.39 -1.12 10.08
CA SER A 30 12.50 -0.25 10.47
C SER A 30 12.01 1.09 11.03
N LEU A 31 10.83 1.52 10.63
CA LEU A 31 10.20 2.74 11.16
C LEU A 31 9.45 2.49 12.48
N GLY A 32 9.32 1.24 12.91
CA GLY A 32 8.65 0.88 14.16
C GLY A 32 7.23 0.33 14.01
N GLY A 33 6.71 0.27 12.79
CA GLY A 33 5.36 -0.22 12.52
C GLY A 33 5.27 -1.73 12.41
N GLU A 34 4.04 -2.22 12.32
CA GLU A 34 3.74 -3.61 12.00
C GLU A 34 3.51 -3.73 10.50
N ALA A 35 4.12 -4.69 9.84
CA ALA A 35 3.92 -4.95 8.41
C ALA A 35 3.33 -6.34 8.21
N ARG A 36 2.32 -6.42 7.36
CA ARG A 36 1.74 -7.70 6.91
C ARG A 36 1.86 -7.76 5.40
N GLU A 37 2.31 -8.88 4.89
CA GLU A 37 2.65 -9.05 3.49
C GLU A 37 1.74 -10.07 2.83
N PHE A 38 1.23 -9.74 1.65
CA PHE A 38 0.30 -10.58 0.90
C PHE A 38 0.75 -10.65 -0.55
N ALA A 39 0.69 -11.85 -1.13
CA ALA A 39 1.10 -12.06 -2.51
C ALA A 39 0.03 -11.67 -3.53
N SER A 40 -1.20 -11.41 -3.09
CA SER A 40 -2.32 -11.09 -3.98
C SER A 40 -3.40 -10.27 -3.28
N GLY A 41 -4.21 -9.59 -4.09
CA GLY A 41 -5.38 -8.87 -3.59
C GLY A 41 -6.36 -9.77 -2.84
N PRO A 42 -6.76 -10.91 -3.42
CA PRO A 42 -7.67 -11.82 -2.71
C PRO A 42 -7.14 -12.27 -1.34
N ALA A 43 -5.84 -12.56 -1.24
CA ALA A 43 -5.25 -12.97 0.03
C ALA A 43 -5.38 -11.86 1.10
N PHE A 44 -5.12 -10.62 0.71
CA PHE A 44 -5.29 -9.47 1.61
C PHE A 44 -6.76 -9.30 2.02
N LEU A 45 -7.66 -9.30 1.04
CA LEU A 45 -9.08 -9.06 1.28
C LEU A 45 -9.73 -10.14 2.15
N ALA A 46 -9.20 -11.35 2.13
CA ALA A 46 -9.67 -12.46 2.94
C ALA A 46 -9.01 -12.52 4.34
N SER A 47 -8.02 -11.66 4.59
CA SER A 47 -7.27 -11.72 5.84
C SER A 47 -8.05 -11.12 7.01
N ASP A 48 -7.64 -11.50 8.22
CA ASP A 48 -8.22 -10.98 9.45
C ASP A 48 -7.71 -9.58 9.80
N VAL A 49 -6.71 -9.08 9.09
CA VAL A 49 -6.11 -7.77 9.36
C VAL A 49 -6.63 -6.66 8.45
N VAL A 50 -7.48 -6.99 7.46
CA VAL A 50 -7.94 -5.98 6.49
C VAL A 50 -8.60 -4.79 7.19
N SER A 51 -9.47 -5.03 8.15
CA SER A 51 -10.19 -3.96 8.86
C SER A 51 -9.31 -3.17 9.82
N ARG A 52 -8.14 -3.71 10.17
CA ARG A 52 -7.18 -3.10 11.08
C ARG A 52 -6.07 -2.34 10.35
N THR A 53 -6.02 -2.48 9.03
CA THR A 53 -4.96 -1.88 8.21
C THR A 53 -5.09 -0.36 8.20
N GLY A 54 -4.04 0.34 8.62
CA GLY A 54 -4.00 1.80 8.64
C GLY A 54 -3.54 2.40 7.33
N CYS A 55 -2.73 1.66 6.57
CA CYS A 55 -2.29 2.06 5.24
C CYS A 55 -2.03 0.82 4.41
N LEU A 56 -2.42 0.86 3.15
CA LEU A 56 -2.17 -0.22 2.19
C LEU A 56 -1.15 0.26 1.17
N ILE A 57 -0.13 -0.55 0.94
CA ILE A 57 0.81 -0.39 -0.17
C ILE A 57 0.45 -1.49 -1.16
N CYS A 58 0.00 -1.15 -2.35
CA CYS A 58 -0.54 -2.12 -3.30
C CYS A 58 0.03 -1.93 -4.69
N ASP A 59 0.56 -3.01 -5.26
CA ASP A 59 0.98 -3.02 -6.66
C ASP A 59 -0.24 -2.81 -7.55
N LEU A 60 -0.10 -1.92 -8.51
CA LEU A 60 -1.17 -1.64 -9.48
C LEU A 60 -1.39 -2.83 -10.42
N GLN A 61 -0.32 -3.47 -10.86
CA GLN A 61 -0.36 -4.51 -11.88
C GLN A 61 -0.04 -5.89 -11.31
N MET A 62 -1.08 -6.68 -11.08
CA MET A 62 -0.97 -8.05 -10.57
C MET A 62 -1.89 -8.96 -11.37
N PRO A 63 -1.55 -10.26 -11.48
CA PRO A 63 -2.48 -11.25 -12.06
C PRO A 63 -3.78 -11.32 -11.26
N GLU A 64 -4.85 -11.73 -11.88
CA GLU A 64 -6.18 -11.92 -11.29
C GLU A 64 -6.86 -10.64 -10.85
N MET A 65 -6.27 -9.90 -9.95
CA MET A 65 -6.87 -8.69 -9.38
C MET A 65 -5.80 -7.61 -9.27
N ASP A 66 -5.96 -6.52 -9.99
CA ASP A 66 -5.03 -5.40 -9.93
C ASP A 66 -5.31 -4.50 -8.72
N GLY A 67 -4.43 -3.52 -8.49
CA GLY A 67 -4.56 -2.63 -7.34
C GLY A 67 -5.83 -1.79 -7.34
N LEU A 68 -6.32 -1.41 -8.50
CA LEU A 68 -7.58 -0.64 -8.59
C LEU A 68 -8.78 -1.49 -8.24
N GLU A 69 -8.75 -2.77 -8.59
CA GLU A 69 -9.80 -3.71 -8.21
C GLU A 69 -9.79 -3.95 -6.70
N VAL A 70 -8.61 -4.01 -6.08
CA VAL A 70 -8.50 -4.12 -4.62
C VAL A 70 -9.17 -2.92 -3.97
N LEU A 71 -8.90 -1.70 -4.46
CA LEU A 71 -9.55 -0.48 -3.96
C LEU A 71 -11.06 -0.54 -4.11
N ALA A 72 -11.55 -0.97 -5.28
CA ALA A 72 -12.98 -1.07 -5.53
C ALA A 72 -13.65 -2.08 -4.58
N ARG A 73 -12.99 -3.19 -4.30
CA ARG A 73 -13.50 -4.20 -3.36
C ARG A 73 -13.53 -3.68 -1.93
N MET A 74 -12.53 -2.90 -1.54
CA MET A 74 -12.53 -2.26 -0.22
C MET A 74 -13.69 -1.26 -0.10
N GLU A 75 -13.89 -0.43 -1.11
CA GLU A 75 -15.00 0.52 -1.13
C GLU A 75 -16.34 -0.17 -1.02
N ALA A 76 -16.53 -1.28 -1.74
CA ALA A 76 -17.76 -2.06 -1.70
C ALA A 76 -18.05 -2.62 -0.31
N ARG A 77 -17.03 -2.80 0.52
CA ARG A 77 -17.17 -3.24 1.91
C ARG A 77 -17.29 -2.08 2.90
N GLY A 78 -17.29 -0.84 2.42
CA GLY A 78 -17.29 0.33 3.28
C GLY A 78 -15.96 0.62 3.97
N LEU A 79 -14.88 0.02 3.49
CA LEU A 79 -13.56 0.22 4.04
C LEU A 79 -12.88 1.44 3.41
N ARG A 80 -12.32 2.31 4.26
CA ARG A 80 -11.63 3.52 3.82
C ARG A 80 -10.18 3.47 4.29
N ILE A 81 -9.38 2.68 3.60
CA ILE A 81 -7.97 2.48 3.94
C ILE A 81 -7.13 3.34 3.01
N PRO A 82 -6.36 4.30 3.56
CA PRO A 82 -5.45 5.09 2.73
C PRO A 82 -4.51 4.17 1.96
N THR A 83 -4.43 4.34 0.65
CA THR A 83 -3.71 3.41 -0.21
C THR A 83 -2.66 4.13 -1.06
N VAL A 84 -1.44 3.61 -1.01
CA VAL A 84 -0.34 3.97 -1.89
C VAL A 84 -0.27 2.91 -2.98
N LEU A 85 -0.53 3.29 -4.22
CA LEU A 85 -0.36 2.40 -5.36
C LEU A 85 1.09 2.45 -5.84
N VAL A 86 1.60 1.33 -6.32
CA VAL A 86 2.97 1.23 -6.81
C VAL A 86 2.94 0.53 -8.16
N THR A 87 3.78 0.96 -9.10
CA THR A 87 3.84 0.34 -10.43
C THR A 87 5.28 0.32 -10.95
N ALA A 88 5.60 -0.70 -11.75
CA ALA A 88 6.88 -0.76 -12.46
C ALA A 88 6.90 0.20 -13.66
N PHE A 89 5.73 0.54 -14.18
CA PHE A 89 5.59 1.40 -15.34
C PHE A 89 4.60 2.52 -15.09
N VAL A 90 5.10 3.74 -14.96
CA VAL A 90 4.25 4.93 -14.95
C VAL A 90 3.98 5.31 -16.39
N SER A 91 2.72 5.48 -16.75
CA SER A 91 2.27 5.95 -18.05
C SER A 91 1.15 6.96 -17.84
N VAL A 92 0.77 7.67 -18.91
CA VAL A 92 -0.38 8.58 -18.85
C VAL A 92 -1.62 7.81 -18.39
N ARG A 93 -1.82 6.61 -18.94
CA ARG A 93 -2.99 5.79 -18.60
C ARG A 93 -3.00 5.35 -17.13
N THR A 94 -1.87 4.84 -16.62
CA THR A 94 -1.81 4.40 -15.21
C THR A 94 -1.96 5.58 -14.27
N THR A 95 -1.36 6.71 -14.61
CA THR A 95 -1.48 7.94 -13.81
C THR A 95 -2.93 8.42 -13.75
N GLU A 96 -3.63 8.44 -14.90
CA GLU A 96 -5.02 8.86 -14.95
C GLU A 96 -5.94 7.90 -14.18
N ARG A 97 -5.73 6.62 -14.32
CA ARG A 97 -6.51 5.61 -13.59
C ARG A 97 -6.31 5.74 -12.08
N ALA A 98 -5.08 5.92 -11.65
CA ALA A 98 -4.78 6.11 -10.23
C ALA A 98 -5.40 7.41 -9.70
N ARG A 99 -5.32 8.49 -10.48
CA ARG A 99 -5.87 9.79 -10.09
C ARG A 99 -7.39 9.76 -10.00
N ALA A 100 -8.04 8.94 -10.82
CA ALA A 100 -9.51 8.78 -10.79
C ALA A 100 -9.97 7.88 -9.64
N SER A 101 -9.05 7.23 -8.94
CA SER A 101 -9.35 6.33 -7.81
C SER A 101 -9.28 7.08 -6.49
N THR A 102 -9.52 6.35 -5.39
CA THR A 102 -9.38 6.89 -4.03
C THR A 102 -7.96 6.77 -3.49
N ALA A 103 -7.02 6.27 -4.28
CA ALA A 103 -5.62 6.14 -3.85
C ALA A 103 -5.01 7.50 -3.51
N LEU A 104 -4.12 7.52 -2.54
CA LEU A 104 -3.40 8.74 -2.16
C LEU A 104 -2.42 9.16 -3.24
N CYS A 105 -1.75 8.19 -3.86
CA CYS A 105 -0.72 8.46 -4.87
C CYS A 105 -0.38 7.19 -5.64
N LEU A 106 0.42 7.38 -6.67
CA LEU A 106 1.02 6.31 -7.45
C LEU A 106 2.53 6.52 -7.46
N LEU A 107 3.29 5.57 -6.95
CA LEU A 107 4.75 5.62 -6.92
C LEU A 107 5.32 4.64 -7.93
N GLU A 108 6.44 4.99 -8.53
CA GLU A 108 7.15 4.12 -9.47
C GLU A 108 8.18 3.27 -8.74
N LYS A 109 8.28 2.01 -9.14
CA LYS A 109 9.33 1.11 -8.64
C LYS A 109 10.66 1.42 -9.31
N PRO A 110 11.81 1.30 -8.63
CA PRO A 110 11.93 0.94 -7.21
C PRO A 110 11.44 2.07 -6.29
N ILE A 111 10.78 1.69 -5.21
CA ILE A 111 10.16 2.68 -4.32
C ILE A 111 11.25 3.48 -3.61
N ASP A 112 11.17 4.80 -3.72
CA ASP A 112 12.03 5.70 -2.98
C ASP A 112 11.59 5.70 -1.51
N ALA A 113 12.51 5.36 -0.60
CA ALA A 113 12.19 5.22 0.82
C ALA A 113 11.72 6.54 1.44
N HIS A 114 12.33 7.65 1.06
CA HIS A 114 11.96 8.96 1.59
C HIS A 114 10.55 9.38 1.15
N GLU A 115 10.22 9.12 -0.11
CA GLU A 115 8.89 9.36 -0.65
C GLU A 115 7.84 8.51 0.07
N LEU A 116 8.13 7.22 0.22
CA LEU A 116 7.22 6.31 0.90
C LEU A 116 7.00 6.70 2.36
N GLU A 117 8.06 7.11 3.05
CA GLU A 117 7.97 7.58 4.44
C GLU A 117 7.00 8.76 4.56
N GLY A 118 7.08 9.72 3.64
CA GLY A 118 6.18 10.86 3.63
C GLY A 118 4.71 10.46 3.45
N TRP A 119 4.44 9.51 2.56
CA TRP A 119 3.08 9.04 2.34
C TRP A 119 2.55 8.22 3.52
N LEU A 120 3.40 7.40 4.14
CA LEU A 120 3.04 6.66 5.35
C LEU A 120 2.69 7.62 6.49
N ALA A 121 3.48 8.67 6.67
CA ALA A 121 3.21 9.67 7.69
C ALA A 121 1.83 10.31 7.48
N ARG A 122 1.52 10.69 6.25
CA ARG A 122 0.22 11.30 5.93
C ARG A 122 -0.93 10.31 6.12
N ALA A 123 -0.76 9.08 5.64
CA ALA A 123 -1.80 8.05 5.72
C ALA A 123 -2.14 7.70 7.18
N LEU A 124 -1.14 7.68 8.04
CA LEU A 124 -1.29 7.26 9.43
C LEU A 124 -1.49 8.43 10.41
N GLY A 125 -1.64 9.63 9.90
CA GLY A 125 -1.99 10.79 10.70
C GLY A 125 -0.83 11.51 11.39
N TYR A 126 0.39 11.31 10.91
CA TYR A 126 1.59 11.94 11.49
C TYR A 126 2.00 13.24 10.81
N GLY A 127 1.41 13.56 9.71
CA GLY A 127 1.82 14.71 8.92
C GLY A 127 0.73 15.74 8.72
#